data_c9640057118bc71ced904a156dee9381
#
_entry.id   c9640057118bc71ced904a156dee9381
#
_cell.length_a   1.000
_cell.length_b   1.000
_cell.length_c   1.000
_cell.angle_alpha   90.00
_cell.angle_beta   90.00
_cell.angle_gamma   90.00
#
_symmetry.space_group_name_H-M   'P 1'
#
loop_
_entity.id
_entity.type
_entity.pdbx_description
1 polymer ?
#
loop_
_entity_poly.entity_id
_entity_poly.type
_entity_poly.pdbx_seq_one_letter_code
_entity_poly.pdbx_strand_id
1 'polypeptide(L)'
;MHKPLLLRLFPALLLAATVLTTSCDKDIEEPYSAVLDDNAQVTLTNFIPVVTKYAPGEQVRIEVAAAEPDQVQEIKLVQVVGKTDSTVVATLAPSFTYNEANRSTSQLVTYTVPATLPNKQPVRLDVVVNFKNGGSRTRAVPFNVARAPEIKFGATPATFRNGLTATQQSEQDIITYSVILNETGITTLPTGFVVGSSPPLFKTLDSLSYYYKIGTGAEQRIGSVRLSSGAAAPRTVDVTVPRGSVGQQVTFRLVAYSLQQMAAVSSTVTVVAPAALPQQRTGRLAVGPNANPDSLSFNLRTGQNEPNPNPVTAKDIYLTLNGTALNLATANATQFFRLPATETSTQAFTSATVNSVARRYYQAQVAGTLTSSVATLAPNDLILVKLRGTNEYQILRVLGIKPSAAGSTARLRFDYRSI
;
A
#
# COMPACT_ATOMS: atom_id res chain seq x y z
N MET A 1 -22.57 -27.86 -50.11
CA MET A 1 -23.02 -29.17 -49.56
C MET A 1 -22.07 -29.60 -48.45
N HIS A 2 -22.31 -29.17 -47.23
CA HIS A 2 -21.56 -29.65 -46.05
C HIS A 2 -22.53 -30.39 -45.13
N LYS A 3 -22.34 -31.68 -45.00
CA LYS A 3 -23.07 -32.52 -44.04
C LYS A 3 -22.49 -32.35 -42.65
N PRO A 4 -23.31 -32.26 -41.59
CA PRO A 4 -22.84 -32.00 -40.24
C PRO A 4 -22.22 -33.26 -39.61
N LEU A 5 -21.01 -33.05 -39.06
CA LEU A 5 -20.18 -34.03 -38.34
C LEU A 5 -20.69 -34.34 -36.91
N LEU A 6 -21.81 -33.74 -36.52
CA LEU A 6 -22.32 -33.73 -35.13
C LEU A 6 -23.13 -34.98 -34.73
N LEU A 7 -23.46 -35.88 -35.67
CA LEU A 7 -24.35 -37.01 -35.37
C LEU A 7 -23.64 -38.32 -35.00
N ARG A 8 -22.28 -38.34 -34.98
CA ARG A 8 -21.52 -39.56 -34.66
C ARG A 8 -20.88 -39.58 -33.28
N LEU A 9 -20.99 -38.50 -32.52
CA LEU A 9 -20.41 -38.40 -31.16
C LEU A 9 -21.39 -38.75 -30.03
N PHE A 10 -22.70 -38.81 -30.33
CA PHE A 10 -23.73 -39.07 -29.30
C PHE A 10 -23.76 -40.51 -28.75
N PRO A 11 -23.52 -41.59 -29.56
CA PRO A 11 -23.55 -42.91 -28.97
C PRO A 11 -22.31 -43.26 -28.14
N ALA A 12 -21.16 -42.61 -28.41
CA ALA A 12 -19.95 -42.85 -27.60
C ALA A 12 -20.02 -42.19 -26.21
N LEU A 13 -20.71 -41.06 -26.08
CA LEU A 13 -20.90 -40.38 -24.80
C LEU A 13 -21.90 -41.11 -23.90
N LEU A 14 -22.93 -41.76 -24.48
CA LEU A 14 -23.90 -42.53 -23.72
C LEU A 14 -23.29 -43.83 -23.17
N LEU A 15 -22.34 -44.45 -23.87
CA LEU A 15 -21.65 -45.65 -23.42
C LEU A 15 -20.64 -45.35 -22.31
N ALA A 16 -20.03 -44.18 -22.32
CA ALA A 16 -19.13 -43.73 -21.25
C ALA A 16 -19.87 -43.37 -19.95
N ALA A 17 -21.10 -42.85 -20.05
CA ALA A 17 -21.92 -42.53 -18.89
C ALA A 17 -22.48 -43.76 -18.17
N THR A 18 -22.68 -44.88 -18.87
CA THR A 18 -23.19 -46.12 -18.26
C THR A 18 -22.12 -46.95 -17.58
N VAL A 19 -20.83 -46.74 -17.92
CA VAL A 19 -19.72 -47.46 -17.26
C VAL A 19 -19.34 -46.78 -15.90
N LEU A 20 -19.71 -45.50 -15.70
CA LEU A 20 -19.41 -44.79 -14.48
C LEU A 20 -20.42 -45.00 -13.33
N THR A 21 -21.55 -45.65 -13.59
CA THR A 21 -22.61 -45.91 -12.60
C THR A 21 -22.60 -47.32 -12.00
N THR A 22 -21.71 -48.21 -12.43
CA THR A 22 -21.63 -49.58 -11.88
C THR A 22 -20.40 -49.88 -11.05
N SER A 23 -19.68 -48.84 -10.62
CA SER A 23 -18.55 -49.01 -9.72
C SER A 23 -18.88 -48.33 -8.39
N CYS A 24 -19.36 -49.11 -7.46
CA CYS A 24 -19.18 -49.06 -6.03
C CYS A 24 -20.44 -49.43 -5.26
N ASP A 25 -20.86 -50.68 -5.39
CA ASP A 25 -21.42 -51.38 -4.26
C ASP A 25 -20.50 -52.57 -3.98
N LYS A 26 -19.35 -52.27 -3.37
CA LYS A 26 -18.68 -53.18 -2.49
C LYS A 26 -19.04 -52.71 -1.10
N ASP A 27 -19.94 -53.45 -0.48
CA ASP A 27 -19.97 -53.50 0.97
C ASP A 27 -18.52 -53.80 1.44
N ILE A 28 -17.81 -52.72 1.80
CA ILE A 28 -16.64 -52.84 2.65
C ILE A 28 -17.24 -53.21 3.98
N GLU A 29 -17.44 -54.48 4.22
CA GLU A 29 -17.45 -54.98 5.58
C GLU A 29 -16.15 -54.45 6.20
N GLU A 30 -16.26 -53.33 6.90
CA GLU A 30 -15.15 -52.79 7.66
C GLU A 30 -14.72 -53.85 8.67
N PRO A 31 -13.52 -54.43 8.52
CA PRO A 31 -12.91 -55.18 9.63
C PRO A 31 -12.29 -54.19 10.63
N TYR A 32 -12.82 -53.00 10.71
CA TYR A 32 -12.60 -52.11 11.84
C TYR A 32 -13.70 -52.41 12.85
N SER A 33 -13.52 -53.47 13.63
CA SER A 33 -14.00 -53.38 14.99
C SER A 33 -13.40 -52.08 15.52
N ALA A 34 -14.24 -51.06 15.71
CA ALA A 34 -13.87 -49.94 16.50
C ALA A 34 -13.27 -50.53 17.78
N VAL A 35 -11.96 -50.49 17.89
CA VAL A 35 -11.34 -50.52 19.19
C VAL A 35 -11.98 -49.32 19.82
N LEU A 36 -12.97 -49.57 20.67
CA LEU A 36 -13.48 -48.60 21.61
C LEU A 36 -12.26 -48.21 22.42
N ASP A 37 -11.51 -47.26 21.91
CA ASP A 37 -10.49 -46.59 22.67
C ASP A 37 -11.34 -45.92 23.75
N ASP A 38 -11.34 -46.47 24.95
CA ASP A 38 -12.08 -45.98 26.13
C ASP A 38 -11.69 -44.52 26.47
N ASN A 39 -10.86 -43.94 25.66
CA ASN A 39 -10.42 -42.54 25.75
C ASN A 39 -11.28 -41.68 24.86
N ALA A 40 -11.99 -40.75 25.45
CA ALA A 40 -12.74 -39.69 24.74
C ALA A 40 -11.88 -39.05 23.66
N GLN A 41 -12.42 -38.90 22.45
CA GLN A 41 -11.70 -38.21 21.37
C GLN A 41 -11.59 -36.74 21.71
N VAL A 42 -10.38 -36.27 21.90
CA VAL A 42 -10.07 -34.86 22.10
C VAL A 42 -9.37 -34.31 20.85
N THR A 43 -9.97 -33.34 20.23
CA THR A 43 -9.38 -32.59 19.13
C THR A 43 -8.91 -31.23 19.64
N LEU A 44 -7.65 -30.92 19.41
CA LEU A 44 -7.12 -29.60 19.69
C LEU A 44 -7.09 -28.80 18.40
N THR A 45 -7.88 -27.75 18.35
CA THR A 45 -7.93 -26.85 17.20
C THR A 45 -7.23 -25.54 17.57
N ASN A 46 -6.07 -25.28 16.96
CA ASN A 46 -5.49 -23.96 17.03
C ASN A 46 -6.29 -23.03 16.12
N PHE A 47 -6.47 -21.76 16.54
CA PHE A 47 -7.02 -20.76 15.64
C PHE A 47 -6.20 -20.69 14.35
N ILE A 48 -6.86 -20.83 13.22
CA ILE A 48 -6.25 -20.65 11.90
C ILE A 48 -6.12 -19.15 11.61
N PRO A 49 -4.95 -18.68 11.14
CA PRO A 49 -3.76 -19.41 10.69
C PRO A 49 -2.88 -19.89 11.85
N VAL A 50 -2.11 -20.97 11.61
CA VAL A 50 -1.15 -21.48 12.59
C VAL A 50 -0.12 -20.42 12.93
N VAL A 51 -0.12 -19.97 14.18
CA VAL A 51 0.78 -18.92 14.67
C VAL A 51 2.01 -19.59 15.27
N THR A 52 3.17 -19.34 14.69
CA THR A 52 4.44 -19.91 15.14
C THR A 52 5.30 -18.94 15.93
N LYS A 53 4.82 -17.71 16.12
CA LYS A 53 5.52 -16.63 16.82
C LYS A 53 4.54 -15.83 17.68
N TYR A 54 4.85 -15.69 18.95
CA TYR A 54 4.07 -14.88 19.89
C TYR A 54 4.95 -13.86 20.60
N ALA A 55 4.38 -12.69 20.86
CA ALA A 55 5.08 -11.67 21.63
C ALA A 55 4.84 -11.84 23.15
N PRO A 56 5.77 -11.37 23.99
CA PRO A 56 5.52 -11.26 25.43
C PRO A 56 4.22 -10.51 25.72
N GLY A 57 3.40 -11.06 26.64
CA GLY A 57 2.08 -10.54 26.97
C GLY A 57 0.96 -10.94 26.00
N GLU A 58 1.27 -11.54 24.87
CA GLU A 58 0.27 -12.02 23.90
C GLU A 58 -0.39 -13.31 24.39
N GLN A 59 -1.67 -13.49 24.04
CA GLN A 59 -2.42 -14.68 24.39
C GLN A 59 -2.34 -15.74 23.29
N VAL A 60 -1.85 -16.92 23.64
CA VAL A 60 -2.01 -18.14 22.83
C VAL A 60 -3.40 -18.69 23.14
N ARG A 61 -4.25 -18.76 22.14
CA ARG A 61 -5.65 -19.22 22.28
C ARG A 61 -5.78 -20.58 21.63
N ILE A 62 -6.25 -21.56 22.39
CA ILE A 62 -6.36 -22.94 21.96
C ILE A 62 -7.78 -23.40 22.25
N GLU A 63 -8.46 -23.92 21.26
CA GLU A 63 -9.76 -24.54 21.41
C GLU A 63 -9.57 -26.05 21.63
N VAL A 64 -10.01 -26.52 22.76
CA VAL A 64 -10.04 -27.95 23.12
C VAL A 64 -11.45 -28.45 22.84
N ALA A 65 -11.61 -29.29 21.82
CA ALA A 65 -12.89 -29.94 21.51
C ALA A 65 -12.89 -31.36 22.04
N ALA A 66 -13.97 -31.76 22.70
CA ALA A 66 -14.15 -33.11 23.23
C ALA A 66 -15.47 -33.71 22.74
N ALA A 67 -15.43 -34.95 22.25
CA ALA A 67 -16.64 -35.69 21.89
C ALA A 67 -17.44 -36.11 23.17
N GLU A 68 -16.73 -36.44 24.24
CA GLU A 68 -17.30 -36.81 25.54
C GLU A 68 -16.80 -35.85 26.63
N PRO A 69 -17.31 -34.61 26.71
CA PRO A 69 -16.82 -33.60 27.65
C PRO A 69 -16.99 -34.03 29.12
N ASP A 70 -18.00 -34.83 29.41
CA ASP A 70 -18.24 -35.33 30.76
C ASP A 70 -17.18 -36.31 31.29
N GLN A 71 -16.39 -36.91 30.40
CA GLN A 71 -15.28 -37.79 30.76
C GLN A 71 -14.00 -37.01 31.08
N VAL A 72 -13.94 -35.72 30.74
CA VAL A 72 -12.77 -34.90 31.06
C VAL A 72 -12.74 -34.59 32.54
N GLN A 73 -11.61 -34.85 33.19
CA GLN A 73 -11.37 -34.54 34.60
C GLN A 73 -10.77 -33.16 34.78
N GLU A 74 -9.74 -32.85 34.03
CA GLU A 74 -9.04 -31.56 34.06
C GLU A 74 -8.27 -31.30 32.77
N ILE A 75 -7.92 -30.04 32.54
CA ILE A 75 -7.05 -29.61 31.44
C ILE A 75 -5.84 -28.92 32.06
N LYS A 76 -4.63 -29.45 31.83
CA LYS A 76 -3.38 -28.84 32.27
C LYS A 76 -2.69 -28.14 31.10
N LEU A 77 -2.15 -26.95 31.35
CA LEU A 77 -1.21 -26.28 30.48
C LEU A 77 0.19 -26.42 31.03
N VAL A 78 1.08 -27.03 30.27
CA VAL A 78 2.48 -27.25 30.64
C VAL A 78 3.33 -26.44 29.66
N GLN A 79 4.03 -25.47 30.18
CA GLN A 79 5.03 -24.71 29.41
C GLN A 79 6.35 -25.45 29.44
N VAL A 80 6.93 -25.69 28.26
CA VAL A 80 8.27 -26.27 28.12
C VAL A 80 9.16 -25.21 27.45
N VAL A 81 10.18 -24.77 28.17
CA VAL A 81 11.16 -23.80 27.68
C VAL A 81 12.43 -24.50 27.27
N GLY A 82 12.91 -24.29 26.06
CA GLY A 82 14.03 -25.05 25.52
C GLY A 82 13.64 -26.48 25.26
N LYS A 83 14.41 -27.44 25.86
CA LYS A 83 14.16 -28.87 25.67
C LYS A 83 13.72 -29.61 26.94
N THR A 84 13.97 -29.05 28.10
CA THR A 84 13.91 -29.79 29.39
C THR A 84 13.09 -29.10 30.48
N ASP A 85 13.01 -27.78 30.48
CA ASP A 85 12.39 -27.05 31.59
C ASP A 85 10.86 -27.01 31.41
N SER A 86 10.16 -27.88 32.10
CA SER A 86 8.70 -27.97 32.04
C SER A 86 8.08 -27.47 33.35
N THR A 87 7.04 -26.65 33.22
CA THR A 87 6.29 -26.07 34.34
C THR A 87 4.80 -26.11 34.05
N VAL A 88 3.99 -26.57 34.98
CA VAL A 88 2.53 -26.45 34.90
C VAL A 88 2.17 -25.01 35.17
N VAL A 89 1.64 -24.34 34.16
CA VAL A 89 1.28 -22.92 34.21
C VAL A 89 -0.19 -22.68 34.50
N ALA A 90 -1.04 -23.67 34.25
CA ALA A 90 -2.45 -23.64 34.60
C ALA A 90 -3.02 -25.05 34.73
N THR A 91 -4.00 -25.20 35.63
CA THR A 91 -4.89 -26.34 35.71
C THR A 91 -6.33 -25.82 35.69
N LEU A 92 -7.13 -26.27 34.72
CA LEU A 92 -8.46 -25.79 34.46
C LEU A 92 -9.48 -26.92 34.68
N ALA A 93 -10.60 -26.56 35.31
CA ALA A 93 -11.75 -27.46 35.37
C ALA A 93 -12.43 -27.51 33.98
N PRO A 94 -13.07 -28.63 33.62
CA PRO A 94 -13.85 -28.76 32.42
C PRO A 94 -15.01 -27.73 32.39
N SER A 95 -15.10 -26.97 31.32
CA SER A 95 -16.17 -26.00 31.08
C SER A 95 -16.47 -25.91 29.58
N PHE A 96 -16.96 -27.03 29.06
CA PHE A 96 -17.26 -27.18 27.64
C PHE A 96 -18.61 -26.57 27.29
N THR A 97 -18.68 -25.91 26.16
CA THR A 97 -19.92 -25.35 25.59
C THR A 97 -20.08 -25.85 24.16
N TYR A 98 -21.33 -26.17 23.79
CA TYR A 98 -21.64 -26.55 22.42
C TYR A 98 -21.60 -25.31 21.52
N ASN A 99 -20.87 -25.40 20.43
CA ASN A 99 -20.80 -24.37 19.41
C ASN A 99 -21.52 -24.84 18.13
N GLU A 100 -22.66 -24.22 17.84
CA GLU A 100 -23.49 -24.58 16.67
C GLU A 100 -22.76 -24.37 15.34
N ALA A 101 -21.90 -23.35 15.25
CA ALA A 101 -21.17 -23.05 14.02
C ALA A 101 -20.20 -24.14 13.61
N ASN A 102 -19.53 -24.76 14.59
CA ASN A 102 -18.55 -25.82 14.38
C ASN A 102 -19.15 -27.22 14.62
N ARG A 103 -20.36 -27.29 15.13
CA ARG A 103 -21.02 -28.53 15.59
C ARG A 103 -20.13 -29.34 16.54
N SER A 104 -19.43 -28.65 17.43
CA SER A 104 -18.50 -29.26 18.37
C SER A 104 -18.72 -28.71 19.78
N THR A 105 -18.47 -29.57 20.76
CA THR A 105 -18.45 -29.15 22.16
C THR A 105 -17.01 -28.83 22.52
N SER A 106 -16.75 -27.57 22.85
CA SER A 106 -15.38 -27.08 23.04
C SER A 106 -15.25 -26.15 24.23
N GLN A 107 -13.99 -26.02 24.71
CA GLN A 107 -13.56 -25.09 25.74
C GLN A 107 -12.39 -24.28 25.21
N LEU A 108 -12.48 -22.95 25.31
CA LEU A 108 -11.37 -22.05 24.98
C LEU A 108 -10.38 -22.01 26.15
N VAL A 109 -9.14 -22.35 25.87
CA VAL A 109 -8.04 -22.28 26.81
C VAL A 109 -7.09 -21.19 26.37
N THR A 110 -6.64 -20.34 27.29
CA THR A 110 -5.74 -19.22 27.00
C THR A 110 -4.47 -19.33 27.82
N TYR A 111 -3.34 -19.05 27.19
CA TYR A 111 -2.04 -18.94 27.83
C TYR A 111 -1.42 -17.60 27.47
N THR A 112 -1.00 -16.82 28.47
CA THR A 112 -0.30 -15.56 28.25
C THR A 112 1.21 -15.80 28.24
N VAL A 113 1.88 -15.40 27.16
CA VAL A 113 3.32 -15.53 27.02
C VAL A 113 4.02 -14.67 28.07
N PRO A 114 4.86 -15.24 28.95
CA PRO A 114 5.54 -14.49 30.00
C PRO A 114 6.46 -13.39 29.45
N ALA A 115 6.44 -12.23 30.09
CA ALA A 115 7.31 -11.10 29.73
C ALA A 115 8.80 -11.38 29.96
N THR A 116 9.13 -12.37 30.78
CA THR A 116 10.50 -12.76 31.15
C THR A 116 11.18 -13.63 30.08
N LEU A 117 10.43 -14.20 29.14
CA LEU A 117 11.01 -15.05 28.10
C LEU A 117 11.81 -14.21 27.10
N PRO A 118 13.08 -14.55 26.85
CA PRO A 118 13.91 -13.79 25.93
C PRO A 118 13.47 -13.98 24.47
N ASN A 119 13.79 -13.01 23.63
CA ASN A 119 13.53 -13.10 22.20
C ASN A 119 14.20 -14.31 21.56
N LYS A 120 13.55 -14.93 20.60
CA LYS A 120 13.94 -16.19 19.92
C LYS A 120 13.86 -17.44 20.81
N GLN A 121 13.36 -17.35 22.03
CA GLN A 121 13.20 -18.52 22.88
C GLN A 121 12.19 -19.49 22.26
N PRO A 122 12.58 -20.74 21.95
CA PRO A 122 11.64 -21.78 21.62
C PRO A 122 10.81 -22.15 22.84
N VAL A 123 9.52 -22.18 22.67
CA VAL A 123 8.54 -22.58 23.70
C VAL A 123 7.64 -23.65 23.10
N ARG A 124 7.34 -24.67 23.84
CA ARG A 124 6.31 -25.63 23.54
C ARG A 124 5.27 -25.56 24.65
N LEU A 125 4.03 -25.30 24.29
CA LEU A 125 2.90 -25.36 25.21
C LEU A 125 2.21 -26.71 25.01
N ASP A 126 2.30 -27.59 26.01
CA ASP A 126 1.61 -28.86 26.00
C ASP A 126 0.26 -28.68 26.68
N VAL A 127 -0.80 -28.96 25.94
CA VAL A 127 -2.16 -29.03 26.47
C VAL A 127 -2.44 -30.48 26.78
N VAL A 128 -2.54 -30.78 28.06
CA VAL A 128 -2.78 -32.13 28.58
C VAL A 128 -4.21 -32.22 29.08
N VAL A 129 -5.00 -33.08 28.47
CA VAL A 129 -6.38 -33.39 28.91
C VAL A 129 -6.36 -34.70 29.62
N ASN A 130 -6.68 -34.70 30.91
CA ASN A 130 -6.81 -35.88 31.74
C ASN A 130 -8.28 -36.31 31.83
N PHE A 131 -8.49 -37.62 31.74
CA PHE A 131 -9.84 -38.21 31.81
C PHE A 131 -10.08 -38.88 33.15
N LYS A 132 -11.36 -39.03 33.52
CA LYS A 132 -11.79 -39.67 34.75
C LYS A 132 -11.40 -41.16 34.86
N ASN A 133 -11.18 -41.79 33.71
CA ASN A 133 -10.68 -43.18 33.63
C ASN A 133 -9.16 -43.33 33.87
N GLY A 134 -8.46 -42.22 34.15
CA GLY A 134 -6.99 -42.20 34.32
C GLY A 134 -6.19 -42.04 33.04
N GLY A 135 -6.84 -42.06 31.88
CA GLY A 135 -6.20 -41.76 30.59
C GLY A 135 -5.83 -40.31 30.42
N SER A 136 -4.95 -40.01 29.47
CA SER A 136 -4.63 -38.62 29.10
C SER A 136 -4.33 -38.47 27.61
N ARG A 137 -4.59 -37.27 27.07
CA ARG A 137 -4.22 -36.85 25.72
C ARG A 137 -3.41 -35.56 25.80
N THR A 138 -2.32 -35.50 25.05
CA THR A 138 -1.46 -34.31 25.01
C THR A 138 -1.33 -33.82 23.59
N ARG A 139 -1.48 -32.51 23.42
CA ARG A 139 -1.16 -31.85 22.16
C ARG A 139 -0.18 -30.71 22.40
N ALA A 140 0.88 -30.69 21.60
CA ALA A 140 1.90 -29.66 21.65
C ALA A 140 1.59 -28.49 20.69
N VAL A 141 1.78 -27.29 21.18
CA VAL A 141 1.71 -26.04 20.41
C VAL A 141 3.08 -25.37 20.46
N PRO A 142 3.96 -25.63 19.50
CA PRO A 142 5.28 -25.03 19.47
C PRO A 142 5.26 -23.64 18.89
N PHE A 143 6.00 -22.72 19.49
CA PHE A 143 6.21 -21.37 18.97
C PHE A 143 7.55 -20.79 19.41
N ASN A 144 7.94 -19.67 18.81
CA ASN A 144 9.10 -18.90 19.24
C ASN A 144 8.65 -17.54 19.80
N VAL A 145 9.34 -17.09 20.84
CA VAL A 145 9.12 -15.75 21.38
C VAL A 145 9.68 -14.73 20.39
N ALA A 146 8.82 -13.83 19.92
CA ALA A 146 9.15 -12.78 18.97
C ALA A 146 8.72 -11.41 19.51
N ARG A 147 9.34 -10.33 19.06
CA ARG A 147 8.85 -8.98 19.36
C ARG A 147 7.53 -8.69 18.65
N ALA A 148 6.69 -7.89 19.28
CA ALA A 148 5.55 -7.28 18.62
C ALA A 148 6.02 -6.42 17.42
N PRO A 149 5.13 -6.13 16.45
CA PRO A 149 5.46 -5.21 15.36
C PRO A 149 5.96 -3.88 15.89
N GLU A 150 6.88 -3.26 15.17
CA GLU A 150 7.35 -1.92 15.41
C GLU A 150 7.22 -1.10 14.13
N ILE A 151 6.83 0.17 14.27
CA ILE A 151 6.78 1.15 13.19
C ILE A 151 7.30 2.48 13.68
N LYS A 152 8.14 3.12 12.89
CA LYS A 152 8.59 4.49 13.14
C LYS A 152 8.71 5.26 11.83
N PHE A 153 8.72 6.59 11.92
CA PHE A 153 9.10 7.38 10.76
C PHE A 153 10.59 7.20 10.46
N GLY A 154 10.92 7.18 9.15
CA GLY A 154 12.30 7.20 8.70
C GLY A 154 13.01 8.50 9.08
N ALA A 155 14.33 8.51 8.99
CA ALA A 155 15.13 9.70 9.24
C ALA A 155 14.84 10.84 8.24
N THR A 156 14.36 10.52 7.05
CA THR A 156 13.93 11.49 6.05
C THR A 156 12.56 12.04 6.45
N PRO A 157 12.42 13.36 6.63
CA PRO A 157 11.12 13.95 6.95
C PRO A 157 10.11 13.67 5.83
N ALA A 158 8.82 13.80 6.16
CA ALA A 158 7.75 13.66 5.17
C ALA A 158 8.01 14.57 3.97
N THR A 159 7.89 14.00 2.78
CA THR A 159 8.15 14.72 1.53
C THR A 159 6.83 15.23 0.95
N PHE A 160 6.77 16.51 0.66
CA PHE A 160 5.62 17.13 0.01
C PHE A 160 5.83 17.12 -1.50
N ARG A 161 4.98 16.41 -2.22
CA ARG A 161 5.12 16.20 -3.67
C ARG A 161 4.84 17.44 -4.50
N ASN A 162 4.18 18.43 -3.92
CA ASN A 162 3.98 19.74 -4.54
C ASN A 162 5.18 20.70 -4.37
N GLY A 163 6.23 20.28 -3.64
CA GLY A 163 7.41 21.12 -3.38
C GLY A 163 7.20 22.27 -2.39
N LEU A 164 6.02 22.38 -1.78
CA LEU A 164 5.74 23.38 -0.75
C LEU A 164 6.26 22.90 0.60
N THR A 165 6.46 23.84 1.51
CA THR A 165 6.88 23.54 2.89
C THR A 165 5.76 22.83 3.67
N ALA A 166 6.11 22.10 4.72
CA ALA A 166 5.18 21.38 5.56
C ALA A 166 4.05 22.24 6.15
N THR A 167 4.31 23.53 6.33
CA THR A 167 3.36 24.49 6.93
C THR A 167 2.34 25.03 5.94
N GLN A 168 2.48 24.74 4.66
CA GLN A 168 1.67 25.33 3.57
C GLN A 168 0.93 24.28 2.73
N GLN A 169 0.61 23.14 3.33
CA GLN A 169 -0.14 22.10 2.63
C GLN A 169 -1.61 22.50 2.50
N SER A 170 -2.19 22.19 1.37
CA SER A 170 -3.59 22.46 1.06
C SER A 170 -4.34 21.17 0.78
N GLU A 171 -5.64 21.26 0.74
CA GLU A 171 -6.49 20.13 0.34
C GLU A 171 -6.02 19.50 -0.97
N GLN A 172 -6.06 18.18 -1.04
CA GLN A 172 -5.64 17.39 -2.18
C GLN A 172 -4.12 17.36 -2.44
N ASP A 173 -3.30 18.04 -1.64
CA ASP A 173 -1.86 17.87 -1.71
C ASP A 173 -1.44 16.46 -1.33
N ILE A 174 -0.32 16.01 -1.87
CA ILE A 174 0.20 14.66 -1.65
C ILE A 174 1.41 14.74 -0.72
N ILE A 175 1.34 13.97 0.36
CA ILE A 175 2.41 13.84 1.35
C ILE A 175 2.93 12.42 1.28
N THR A 176 4.24 12.26 1.18
CA THR A 176 4.90 10.96 1.24
C THR A 176 5.55 10.79 2.61
N TYR A 177 5.10 9.79 3.33
CA TYR A 177 5.74 9.35 4.56
C TYR A 177 6.72 8.20 4.28
N SER A 178 7.94 8.34 4.77
CA SER A 178 8.88 7.21 4.87
C SER A 178 8.71 6.58 6.24
N VAL A 179 8.44 5.27 6.28
CA VAL A 179 8.33 4.50 7.52
C VAL A 179 9.29 3.32 7.50
N ILE A 180 9.81 2.98 8.67
CA ILE A 180 10.64 1.82 8.90
C ILE A 180 9.83 0.85 9.76
N LEU A 181 9.73 -0.38 9.28
CA LEU A 181 9.00 -1.46 9.95
C LEU A 181 10.04 -2.45 10.51
N ASN A 182 9.89 -2.89 11.77
CA ASN A 182 10.73 -3.90 12.41
C ASN A 182 12.23 -3.65 12.19
N GLU A 183 12.70 -2.45 12.49
CA GLU A 183 14.07 -2.02 12.19
C GLU A 183 15.13 -3.02 12.67
N THR A 184 16.09 -3.32 11.82
CA THR A 184 17.18 -4.28 12.06
C THR A 184 16.73 -5.69 12.46
N GLY A 185 15.43 -6.00 12.33
CA GLY A 185 14.85 -7.26 12.75
C GLY A 185 14.80 -8.32 11.64
N ILE A 186 14.55 -9.55 12.06
CA ILE A 186 14.29 -10.70 11.20
C ILE A 186 12.89 -11.25 11.48
N THR A 187 12.32 -11.97 10.52
CA THR A 187 11.03 -12.67 10.68
C THR A 187 11.17 -14.17 10.53
N THR A 188 12.34 -14.65 10.16
CA THR A 188 12.67 -16.08 10.07
C THR A 188 13.95 -16.35 10.85
N LEU A 189 13.95 -17.37 11.66
CA LEU A 189 15.14 -17.77 12.42
C LEU A 189 16.18 -18.39 11.48
N PRO A 190 17.43 -17.92 11.50
CA PRO A 190 18.51 -18.59 10.80
C PRO A 190 18.91 -19.89 11.51
N THR A 191 19.55 -20.79 10.79
CA THR A 191 20.15 -21.99 11.39
C THR A 191 21.20 -21.58 12.43
N GLY A 192 21.18 -22.23 13.59
CA GLY A 192 22.17 -21.95 14.64
C GLY A 192 21.98 -20.61 15.37
N PHE A 193 20.76 -20.04 15.35
CA PHE A 193 20.47 -18.82 16.09
C PHE A 193 20.74 -18.96 17.60
N VAL A 194 21.08 -17.84 18.23
CA VAL A 194 21.27 -17.77 19.68
C VAL A 194 20.10 -17.01 20.31
N VAL A 195 19.52 -17.56 21.36
CA VAL A 195 18.42 -16.95 22.13
C VAL A 195 18.88 -15.60 22.70
N GLY A 196 18.03 -14.56 22.56
CA GLY A 196 18.33 -13.22 23.04
C GLY A 196 19.32 -12.40 22.21
N SER A 197 19.96 -13.02 21.18
CA SER A 197 20.95 -12.30 20.35
C SER A 197 20.33 -11.37 19.30
N SER A 198 21.13 -10.44 18.74
CA SER A 198 20.78 -9.68 17.53
C SER A 198 20.97 -10.53 16.28
N PRO A 199 20.26 -10.20 15.17
CA PRO A 199 19.13 -9.28 15.08
C PRO A 199 17.88 -9.86 15.76
N PRO A 200 16.97 -9.03 16.34
CA PRO A 200 15.79 -9.54 17.02
C PRO A 200 14.80 -10.20 16.04
N LEU A 201 14.14 -11.26 16.51
CA LEU A 201 13.03 -11.89 15.80
C LEU A 201 11.75 -11.09 16.04
N PHE A 202 11.09 -10.70 14.98
CA PHE A 202 9.77 -10.05 15.01
C PHE A 202 8.66 -10.97 14.51
N LYS A 203 7.46 -10.68 14.92
CA LYS A 203 6.26 -11.26 14.29
C LYS A 203 6.19 -10.85 12.82
N THR A 204 5.64 -11.74 12.00
CA THR A 204 5.43 -11.46 10.58
C THR A 204 4.35 -10.38 10.42
N LEU A 205 4.64 -9.36 9.63
CA LEU A 205 3.67 -8.31 9.31
C LEU A 205 2.72 -8.79 8.21
N ASP A 206 1.43 -8.52 8.39
CA ASP A 206 0.39 -8.84 7.41
C ASP A 206 0.11 -7.66 6.49
N SER A 207 -0.02 -6.47 7.10
CA SER A 207 -0.38 -5.27 6.35
C SER A 207 0.09 -3.99 7.02
N LEU A 208 0.20 -2.95 6.21
CA LEU A 208 0.34 -1.56 6.62
C LEU A 208 -0.91 -0.81 6.17
N SER A 209 -1.72 -0.35 7.11
CA SER A 209 -2.90 0.47 6.84
C SER A 209 -2.65 1.92 7.22
N TYR A 210 -3.27 2.85 6.51
CA TYR A 210 -3.13 4.27 6.75
C TYR A 210 -4.49 4.96 6.80
N TYR A 211 -4.58 5.91 7.72
CA TYR A 211 -5.80 6.58 8.13
C TYR A 211 -5.56 8.07 8.21
N TYR A 212 -6.63 8.85 8.16
CA TYR A 212 -6.60 10.25 8.52
C TYR A 212 -7.73 10.62 9.48
N LYS A 213 -7.53 11.72 10.19
CA LYS A 213 -8.54 12.35 11.04
C LYS A 213 -8.44 13.87 10.87
N ILE A 214 -9.58 14.55 10.63
CA ILE A 214 -9.67 16.01 10.56
C ILE A 214 -10.10 16.52 11.93
N GLY A 215 -9.27 17.35 12.55
CA GLY A 215 -9.52 17.92 13.89
C GLY A 215 -9.89 16.83 14.91
N THR A 216 -11.06 16.97 15.53
CA THR A 216 -11.62 16.02 16.51
C THR A 216 -12.56 14.99 15.88
N GLY A 217 -12.75 15.01 14.57
CA GLY A 217 -13.67 14.12 13.86
C GLY A 217 -13.29 12.65 13.95
N ALA A 218 -14.11 11.78 13.37
CA ALA A 218 -13.85 10.34 13.31
C ALA A 218 -12.66 10.03 12.39
N GLU A 219 -11.89 9.00 12.74
CA GLU A 219 -10.82 8.48 11.91
C GLU A 219 -11.39 7.77 10.68
N GLN A 220 -10.78 8.02 9.51
CA GLN A 220 -11.18 7.42 8.24
C GLN A 220 -9.99 6.68 7.62
N ARG A 221 -10.25 5.49 7.08
CA ARG A 221 -9.24 4.68 6.40
C ARG A 221 -9.02 5.22 4.99
N ILE A 222 -7.75 5.48 4.64
CA ILE A 222 -7.34 5.86 3.29
C ILE A 222 -7.07 4.62 2.45
N GLY A 223 -6.32 3.67 3.01
CA GLY A 223 -5.91 2.48 2.28
C GLY A 223 -5.12 1.49 3.12
N SER A 224 -4.67 0.43 2.46
CA SER A 224 -3.85 -0.62 3.06
C SER A 224 -2.98 -1.27 2.00
N VAL A 225 -1.77 -1.63 2.40
CA VAL A 225 -0.83 -2.41 1.58
C VAL A 225 -0.55 -3.72 2.30
N ARG A 226 -0.76 -4.85 1.60
CA ARG A 226 -0.36 -6.16 2.10
C ARG A 226 1.17 -6.26 2.07
N LEU A 227 1.76 -6.81 3.13
CA LEU A 227 3.21 -6.97 3.26
C LEU A 227 3.57 -8.42 2.93
N SER A 228 4.31 -8.64 1.85
CA SER A 228 4.66 -9.98 1.37
C SER A 228 5.76 -10.66 2.20
N SER A 229 6.53 -9.90 2.93
CA SER A 229 7.55 -10.42 3.86
C SER A 229 7.65 -9.46 5.03
N GLY A 230 7.64 -9.98 6.23
CA GLY A 230 7.74 -9.18 7.44
C GLY A 230 9.12 -8.60 7.73
N ALA A 231 10.02 -8.57 6.74
CA ALA A 231 11.38 -8.08 6.93
C ALA A 231 11.39 -6.56 7.11
N ALA A 232 12.33 -6.08 7.90
CA ALA A 232 12.62 -4.66 8.06
C ALA A 232 12.97 -4.04 6.71
N ALA A 233 12.10 -3.17 6.22
CA ALA A 233 12.35 -2.42 5.01
C ALA A 233 11.73 -1.03 5.14
N PRO A 234 12.43 0.02 4.70
CA PRO A 234 11.80 1.31 4.56
C PRO A 234 10.68 1.21 3.52
N ARG A 235 9.53 1.78 3.85
CA ARG A 235 8.37 1.88 2.98
C ARG A 235 7.99 3.32 2.80
N THR A 236 7.57 3.67 1.59
CA THR A 236 7.00 4.98 1.31
C THR A 236 5.50 4.85 1.10
N VAL A 237 4.74 5.76 1.70
CA VAL A 237 3.28 5.80 1.61
C VAL A 237 2.88 7.21 1.22
N ASP A 238 2.23 7.35 0.06
CA ASP A 238 1.62 8.60 -0.36
C ASP A 238 0.20 8.69 0.22
N VAL A 239 -0.09 9.80 0.88
CA VAL A 239 -1.41 10.14 1.37
C VAL A 239 -1.85 11.48 0.79
N THR A 240 -3.15 11.62 0.56
CA THR A 240 -3.72 12.86 0.05
C THR A 240 -4.41 13.61 1.19
N VAL A 241 -4.13 14.91 1.30
CA VAL A 241 -4.81 15.80 2.25
C VAL A 241 -6.31 15.83 1.91
N PRO A 242 -7.20 15.48 2.84
CA PRO A 242 -8.62 15.37 2.55
C PRO A 242 -9.28 16.71 2.25
N ARG A 243 -10.40 16.68 1.52
CA ARG A 243 -11.24 17.85 1.30
C ARG A 243 -12.00 18.25 2.57
N GLY A 244 -12.35 19.51 2.72
CA GLY A 244 -13.05 20.05 3.89
C GLY A 244 -12.13 20.27 5.09
N SER A 245 -10.80 20.28 4.90
CA SER A 245 -9.82 20.39 5.97
C SER A 245 -9.11 21.75 6.06
N VAL A 246 -9.40 22.72 5.17
CA VAL A 246 -8.80 24.06 5.23
C VAL A 246 -9.03 24.71 6.59
N GLY A 247 -7.98 25.24 7.18
CA GLY A 247 -7.99 25.85 8.51
C GLY A 247 -7.97 24.85 9.68
N GLN A 248 -7.90 23.56 9.41
CA GLN A 248 -7.90 22.50 10.42
C GLN A 248 -6.57 21.74 10.43
N GLN A 249 -6.36 20.99 11.50
CA GLN A 249 -5.29 20.01 11.58
C GLN A 249 -5.78 18.66 11.04
N VAL A 250 -4.94 18.03 10.23
CA VAL A 250 -5.16 16.65 9.76
C VAL A 250 -4.06 15.77 10.35
N THR A 251 -4.48 14.76 11.10
CA THR A 251 -3.58 13.75 11.64
C THR A 251 -3.63 12.51 10.76
N PHE A 252 -2.50 12.12 10.20
CA PHE A 252 -2.31 10.86 9.50
C PHE A 252 -1.74 9.83 10.44
N ARG A 253 -2.35 8.64 10.50
CA ARG A 253 -1.91 7.51 11.31
C ARG A 253 -1.63 6.31 10.43
N LEU A 254 -0.42 5.76 10.55
CA LEU A 254 0.03 4.56 9.86
C LEU A 254 0.12 3.42 10.86
N VAL A 255 -0.45 2.27 10.54
CA VAL A 255 -0.59 1.12 11.45
C VAL A 255 -0.07 -0.13 10.76
N ALA A 256 0.94 -0.73 11.37
CA ALA A 256 1.45 -2.05 10.97
C ALA A 256 0.73 -3.14 11.78
N TYR A 257 0.15 -4.12 11.09
CA TYR A 257 -0.58 -5.23 11.69
C TYR A 257 0.18 -6.55 11.57
N SER A 258 0.06 -7.35 12.60
CA SER A 258 0.50 -8.74 12.64
C SER A 258 -0.52 -9.55 13.44
N LEU A 259 -1.50 -10.16 12.77
CA LEU A 259 -2.60 -10.89 13.40
C LEU A 259 -3.26 -10.07 14.53
N GLN A 260 -3.00 -10.45 15.79
CA GLN A 260 -3.58 -9.81 16.97
C GLN A 260 -2.79 -8.60 17.49
N GLN A 261 -1.61 -8.33 16.90
CA GLN A 261 -0.71 -7.25 17.34
C GLN A 261 -0.69 -6.12 16.33
N MET A 262 -0.55 -4.90 16.81
CA MET A 262 -0.39 -3.74 15.96
C MET A 262 0.57 -2.73 16.57
N ALA A 263 1.22 -1.95 15.71
CA ALA A 263 1.98 -0.79 16.09
C ALA A 263 1.59 0.39 15.20
N ALA A 264 1.60 1.60 15.73
CA ALA A 264 1.17 2.78 15.01
C ALA A 264 2.10 3.96 15.22
N VAL A 265 2.17 4.82 14.19
CA VAL A 265 2.84 6.11 14.23
C VAL A 265 1.93 7.17 13.61
N SER A 266 1.97 8.39 14.14
CA SER A 266 1.10 9.47 13.67
C SER A 266 1.89 10.75 13.39
N SER A 267 1.42 11.52 12.41
CA SER A 267 1.93 12.83 12.04
C SER A 267 0.77 13.77 11.78
N THR A 268 0.90 15.03 12.21
CA THR A 268 -0.14 16.04 12.04
C THR A 268 0.37 17.17 11.15
N VAL A 269 -0.47 17.60 10.22
CA VAL A 269 -0.22 18.74 9.34
C VAL A 269 -1.33 19.79 9.51
N THR A 270 -0.98 21.06 9.44
CA THR A 270 -1.97 22.15 9.37
C THR A 270 -2.31 22.42 7.92
N VAL A 271 -3.60 22.42 7.59
CA VAL A 271 -4.08 22.63 6.22
C VAL A 271 -4.44 24.09 6.04
N VAL A 272 -3.85 24.72 5.03
CA VAL A 272 -4.06 26.12 4.68
C VAL A 272 -4.79 26.27 3.34
N ALA A 273 -5.26 27.45 3.04
CA ALA A 273 -5.80 27.75 1.72
C ALA A 273 -4.72 27.60 0.63
N PRO A 274 -5.08 27.12 -0.58
CA PRO A 274 -4.11 26.98 -1.66
C PRO A 274 -3.44 28.30 -2.02
N ALA A 275 -2.14 28.27 -2.30
CA ALA A 275 -1.40 29.43 -2.75
C ALA A 275 -1.85 29.84 -4.16
N ALA A 276 -2.35 31.05 -4.31
CA ALA A 276 -2.77 31.56 -5.60
C ALA A 276 -1.59 31.75 -6.58
N LEU A 277 -1.88 31.73 -7.85
CA LEU A 277 -1.00 32.21 -8.93
C LEU A 277 -1.49 33.60 -9.36
N PRO A 278 -1.13 34.67 -8.64
CA PRO A 278 -1.79 35.96 -8.79
C PRO A 278 -1.37 36.70 -10.07
N GLN A 279 -0.14 36.48 -10.55
CA GLN A 279 0.38 37.21 -11.70
C GLN A 279 -0.06 36.52 -13.00
N GLN A 280 -0.85 37.24 -13.79
CA GLN A 280 -1.12 36.83 -15.16
C GLN A 280 -0.33 37.74 -16.12
N ARG A 281 0.43 37.11 -16.99
CA ARG A 281 1.26 37.78 -17.99
C ARG A 281 0.99 37.18 -19.36
N THR A 282 1.24 37.96 -20.39
CA THR A 282 1.15 37.53 -21.79
C THR A 282 2.55 37.46 -22.38
N GLY A 283 2.84 36.35 -23.06
CA GLY A 283 4.08 36.14 -23.78
C GLY A 283 3.84 35.87 -25.26
N ARG A 284 4.91 35.96 -26.02
CA ARG A 284 4.94 35.57 -27.43
C ARG A 284 6.23 34.86 -27.75
N LEU A 285 6.11 33.92 -28.65
CA LEU A 285 7.23 33.18 -29.21
C LEU A 285 7.21 33.30 -30.71
N ALA A 286 8.36 33.23 -31.33
CA ALA A 286 8.50 33.20 -32.78
C ALA A 286 9.56 32.20 -33.18
N VAL A 287 9.38 31.50 -34.29
CA VAL A 287 10.34 30.62 -34.90
C VAL A 287 10.40 30.89 -36.39
N GLY A 288 11.58 30.87 -36.91
CA GLY A 288 11.87 30.98 -38.35
C GLY A 288 13.00 30.02 -38.72
N PRO A 289 13.58 30.14 -39.92
CA PRO A 289 14.76 29.40 -40.29
C PRO A 289 15.86 29.52 -39.22
N ASN A 290 16.68 28.51 -39.04
CA ASN A 290 17.65 28.41 -37.93
C ASN A 290 18.56 29.63 -37.74
N ALA A 291 18.81 30.37 -38.78
CA ALA A 291 19.60 31.62 -38.76
C ALA A 291 18.77 32.90 -38.58
N ASN A 292 17.45 32.77 -38.36
CA ASN A 292 16.56 33.95 -38.26
C ASN A 292 16.77 34.67 -36.91
N PRO A 293 17.29 35.91 -36.89
CA PRO A 293 17.47 36.69 -35.67
C PRO A 293 16.16 37.08 -35.00
N ASP A 294 15.02 37.08 -35.74
CA ASP A 294 13.69 37.40 -35.22
C ASP A 294 13.05 36.21 -34.47
N SER A 295 13.69 35.06 -34.43
CA SER A 295 13.22 33.93 -33.60
C SER A 295 13.35 34.30 -32.13
N LEU A 296 12.21 34.19 -31.41
CA LEU A 296 12.08 34.58 -30.02
C LEU A 296 11.75 33.34 -29.16
N SER A 297 12.57 33.11 -28.16
CA SER A 297 12.28 32.28 -27.01
C SER A 297 11.72 33.13 -25.87
N PHE A 298 11.44 32.52 -24.73
CA PHE A 298 10.87 33.24 -23.59
C PHE A 298 11.48 32.72 -22.26
N ASN A 299 11.72 33.67 -21.36
CA ASN A 299 12.11 33.42 -19.99
C ASN A 299 10.88 33.58 -19.10
N LEU A 300 10.36 32.48 -18.59
CA LEU A 300 9.13 32.45 -17.78
C LEU A 300 9.30 33.06 -16.39
N ARG A 301 10.56 33.15 -15.86
CA ARG A 301 10.84 33.81 -14.58
C ARG A 301 10.79 35.34 -14.72
N THR A 302 11.48 35.87 -15.73
CA THR A 302 11.57 37.34 -15.92
C THR A 302 10.38 37.88 -16.68
N GLY A 303 9.68 37.06 -17.44
CA GLY A 303 8.61 37.50 -18.34
C GLY A 303 9.13 38.19 -19.60
N GLN A 304 10.39 37.94 -19.99
CA GLN A 304 11.03 38.61 -21.11
C GLN A 304 11.20 37.66 -22.29
N ASN A 305 11.12 38.24 -23.46
CA ASN A 305 11.48 37.57 -24.70
C ASN A 305 13.01 37.44 -24.79
N GLU A 306 13.46 36.29 -25.22
CA GLU A 306 14.88 35.98 -25.40
C GLU A 306 15.16 35.72 -26.87
N PRO A 307 15.90 36.63 -27.56
CA PRO A 307 16.29 36.44 -28.96
C PRO A 307 17.08 35.16 -29.17
N ASN A 308 17.00 34.59 -30.37
CA ASN A 308 17.67 33.32 -30.70
C ASN A 308 19.20 33.31 -30.38
N PRO A 309 19.99 34.37 -30.57
CA PRO A 309 21.39 34.41 -30.22
C PRO A 309 21.70 34.32 -28.73
N ASN A 310 20.74 34.61 -27.86
CA ASN A 310 20.96 34.54 -26.41
C ASN A 310 21.25 33.12 -25.94
N PRO A 311 22.04 32.95 -24.84
CA PRO A 311 22.39 31.63 -24.30
C PRO A 311 21.14 30.81 -23.97
N VAL A 312 21.21 29.49 -24.12
CA VAL A 312 20.12 28.56 -23.74
C VAL A 312 19.75 28.73 -22.26
N THR A 313 20.70 29.08 -21.41
CA THR A 313 20.50 29.31 -19.97
C THR A 313 19.54 30.47 -19.67
N ALA A 314 19.35 31.40 -20.60
CA ALA A 314 18.39 32.48 -20.47
C ALA A 314 16.96 32.08 -20.87
N LYS A 315 16.77 30.94 -21.51
CA LYS A 315 15.52 30.51 -22.12
C LYS A 315 14.86 29.42 -21.30
N ASP A 316 13.55 29.47 -21.16
CA ASP A 316 12.76 28.37 -20.55
C ASP A 316 11.96 27.59 -21.59
N ILE A 317 11.38 28.34 -22.55
CA ILE A 317 10.55 27.79 -23.63
C ILE A 317 10.87 28.42 -24.97
N TYR A 318 10.72 27.65 -26.02
CA TYR A 318 10.90 28.10 -27.41
C TYR A 318 10.04 27.27 -28.37
N LEU A 319 9.89 27.74 -29.60
CA LEU A 319 9.15 27.03 -30.65
C LEU A 319 10.10 26.24 -31.55
N THR A 320 9.60 25.10 -32.01
CA THR A 320 10.18 24.36 -33.13
C THR A 320 9.14 24.07 -34.19
N LEU A 321 9.57 23.97 -35.44
CA LEU A 321 8.76 23.53 -36.56
C LEU A 321 9.17 22.10 -36.95
N ASN A 322 8.18 21.26 -37.15
CA ASN A 322 8.33 19.94 -37.77
C ASN A 322 7.35 19.87 -38.95
N GLY A 323 7.85 20.22 -40.15
CA GLY A 323 6.99 20.52 -41.30
C GLY A 323 6.10 21.74 -41.00
N THR A 324 4.78 21.54 -41.06
CA THR A 324 3.79 22.57 -40.72
C THR A 324 3.37 22.51 -39.24
N ALA A 325 3.75 21.50 -38.51
CA ALA A 325 3.39 21.34 -37.11
C ALA A 325 4.26 22.21 -36.20
N LEU A 326 3.60 23.04 -35.39
CA LEU A 326 4.24 23.91 -34.41
C LEU A 326 4.30 23.17 -33.05
N ASN A 327 5.49 23.05 -32.53
CA ASN A 327 5.75 22.41 -31.23
C ASN A 327 6.29 23.45 -30.25
N LEU A 328 5.88 23.34 -28.99
CA LEU A 328 6.51 24.04 -27.87
C LEU A 328 7.59 23.12 -27.27
N ALA A 329 8.80 23.62 -27.16
CA ALA A 329 9.92 22.91 -26.58
C ALA A 329 10.47 23.62 -25.34
N THR A 330 11.15 22.86 -24.47
CA THR A 330 11.75 23.38 -23.23
C THR A 330 13.26 23.54 -23.34
N ALA A 331 13.76 24.45 -22.50
CA ALA A 331 15.18 24.59 -22.20
C ALA A 331 15.40 24.49 -20.68
N ASN A 332 16.66 24.40 -20.23
CA ASN A 332 17.07 24.49 -18.83
C ASN A 332 16.38 23.48 -17.90
N ALA A 333 16.23 22.23 -18.29
CA ALA A 333 15.53 21.20 -17.52
C ALA A 333 14.06 21.56 -17.15
N THR A 334 13.47 22.54 -17.87
CA THR A 334 12.04 22.81 -17.78
C THR A 334 11.28 21.63 -18.37
N GLN A 335 10.11 21.30 -17.80
CA GLN A 335 9.29 20.18 -18.26
C GLN A 335 7.83 20.58 -18.33
N PHE A 336 7.09 19.89 -19.19
CA PHE A 336 5.68 20.13 -19.47
C PHE A 336 4.80 18.96 -19.13
N PHE A 337 3.53 19.29 -18.83
CA PHE A 337 2.41 18.39 -18.95
C PHE A 337 1.25 19.11 -19.63
N ARG A 338 0.84 18.68 -20.82
CA ARG A 338 -0.36 19.18 -21.51
C ARG A 338 -1.59 18.56 -20.87
N LEU A 339 -2.52 19.39 -20.39
CA LEU A 339 -3.78 18.90 -19.87
C LEU A 339 -4.62 18.25 -20.98
N PRO A 340 -5.35 17.16 -20.69
CA PRO A 340 -6.33 16.61 -21.62
C PRO A 340 -7.38 17.65 -22.02
N ALA A 341 -7.92 17.54 -23.22
CA ALA A 341 -8.93 18.48 -23.73
C ALA A 341 -10.16 18.61 -22.82
N THR A 342 -10.51 17.57 -22.09
CA THR A 342 -11.59 17.57 -21.10
C THR A 342 -11.31 18.39 -19.85
N GLU A 343 -10.05 18.73 -19.60
CA GLU A 343 -9.59 19.51 -18.45
C GLU A 343 -9.23 20.96 -18.85
N THR A 344 -9.35 21.32 -20.16
CA THR A 344 -9.00 22.65 -20.65
C THR A 344 -10.21 23.56 -20.64
N SER A 345 -10.22 24.54 -19.72
CA SER A 345 -11.24 25.57 -19.65
C SER A 345 -10.64 26.90 -19.20
N THR A 346 -11.31 28.02 -19.50
CA THR A 346 -10.89 29.30 -18.95
C THR A 346 -10.88 29.28 -17.43
N GLN A 347 -11.86 28.65 -16.83
CA GLN A 347 -11.93 28.49 -15.38
C GLN A 347 -10.73 27.71 -14.84
N ALA A 348 -10.32 26.60 -15.46
CA ALA A 348 -9.15 25.83 -15.05
C ALA A 348 -7.87 26.67 -15.07
N PHE A 349 -7.73 27.60 -16.03
CA PHE A 349 -6.62 28.52 -16.07
C PHE A 349 -6.72 29.61 -14.99
N THR A 350 -7.89 30.23 -14.82
CA THR A 350 -8.06 31.41 -13.95
C THR A 350 -8.06 31.00 -12.45
N SER A 351 -8.56 29.83 -12.12
CA SER A 351 -8.57 29.30 -10.74
C SER A 351 -7.35 28.46 -10.38
N ALA A 352 -6.37 28.36 -11.28
CA ALA A 352 -5.16 27.60 -10.99
C ALA A 352 -4.41 28.15 -9.77
N THR A 353 -3.96 27.25 -8.91
CA THR A 353 -3.13 27.55 -7.74
C THR A 353 -1.81 26.80 -7.85
N VAL A 354 -0.80 27.21 -7.11
CA VAL A 354 0.49 26.49 -7.03
C VAL A 354 0.23 25.02 -6.67
N ASN A 355 -0.64 24.79 -5.68
CA ASN A 355 -0.98 23.45 -5.20
C ASN A 355 -1.66 22.59 -6.29
N SER A 356 -2.63 23.17 -7.02
CA SER A 356 -3.33 22.41 -8.07
C SER A 356 -2.41 22.05 -9.23
N VAL A 357 -1.55 22.97 -9.66
CA VAL A 357 -0.58 22.76 -10.73
C VAL A 357 0.49 21.74 -10.31
N ALA A 358 1.08 21.91 -9.12
CA ALA A 358 2.11 21.02 -8.61
C ALA A 358 1.59 19.59 -8.42
N ARG A 359 0.38 19.43 -7.87
CA ARG A 359 -0.26 18.11 -7.71
C ARG A 359 -0.49 17.43 -9.06
N ARG A 360 -1.10 18.14 -10.02
CA ARG A 360 -1.40 17.57 -11.33
C ARG A 360 -0.13 17.21 -12.09
N TYR A 361 0.91 18.05 -11.95
CA TYR A 361 2.24 17.77 -12.48
C TYR A 361 2.83 16.49 -11.85
N TYR A 362 2.77 16.36 -10.53
CA TYR A 362 3.27 15.14 -9.85
C TYR A 362 2.52 13.88 -10.31
N GLN A 363 1.21 13.93 -10.47
CA GLN A 363 0.43 12.81 -11.00
C GLN A 363 0.89 12.41 -12.41
N ALA A 364 1.16 13.38 -13.26
CA ALA A 364 1.71 13.16 -14.59
C ALA A 364 3.12 12.56 -14.55
N GLN A 365 3.95 12.98 -13.61
CA GLN A 365 5.29 12.42 -13.38
C GLN A 365 5.23 10.95 -12.99
N VAL A 366 4.35 10.58 -12.06
CA VAL A 366 4.14 9.19 -11.63
C VAL A 366 3.63 8.33 -12.78
N ALA A 367 2.77 8.89 -13.63
CA ALA A 367 2.26 8.23 -14.83
C ALA A 367 3.27 8.16 -15.99
N GLY A 368 4.45 8.79 -15.88
CA GLY A 368 5.46 8.82 -16.94
C GLY A 368 5.05 9.65 -18.17
N THR A 369 4.16 10.64 -18.01
CA THR A 369 3.59 11.42 -19.11
C THR A 369 4.19 12.82 -19.25
N LEU A 370 5.23 13.14 -18.47
CA LEU A 370 5.96 14.39 -18.62
C LEU A 370 6.76 14.43 -19.92
N THR A 371 6.88 15.62 -20.49
CA THR A 371 7.59 15.80 -21.75
C THR A 371 8.41 17.09 -21.75
N SER A 372 9.47 17.11 -22.56
CA SER A 372 10.24 18.32 -22.91
C SER A 372 9.71 19.01 -24.17
N SER A 373 8.67 18.45 -24.81
CA SER A 373 8.06 19.04 -26.00
C SER A 373 6.57 18.71 -26.06
N VAL A 374 5.77 19.71 -26.42
CA VAL A 374 4.33 19.55 -26.71
C VAL A 374 4.13 19.71 -28.20
N ALA A 375 3.78 18.62 -28.85
CA ALA A 375 3.55 18.61 -30.30
C ALA A 375 2.17 19.16 -30.66
N THR A 376 2.05 19.70 -31.85
CA THR A 376 0.79 20.13 -32.47
C THR A 376 -0.06 20.98 -31.51
N LEU A 377 0.47 22.16 -31.20
CA LEU A 377 -0.23 23.12 -30.35
C LEU A 377 -1.57 23.56 -30.96
N ALA A 378 -2.56 23.77 -30.13
CA ALA A 378 -3.87 24.30 -30.50
C ALA A 378 -4.27 25.49 -29.59
N PRO A 379 -5.09 26.43 -30.08
CA PRO A 379 -5.70 27.45 -29.24
C PRO A 379 -6.44 26.82 -28.05
N ASN A 380 -6.33 27.43 -26.88
CA ASN A 380 -6.85 26.98 -25.59
C ASN A 380 -6.16 25.78 -24.95
N ASP A 381 -5.08 25.25 -25.53
CA ASP A 381 -4.25 24.31 -24.81
C ASP A 381 -3.82 24.87 -23.46
N LEU A 382 -3.94 24.07 -22.41
CA LEU A 382 -3.39 24.36 -21.10
C LEU A 382 -2.19 23.44 -20.85
N ILE A 383 -1.07 24.05 -20.49
CA ILE A 383 0.21 23.36 -20.29
C ILE A 383 0.73 23.71 -18.91
N LEU A 384 0.89 22.71 -18.05
CA LEU A 384 1.54 22.86 -16.78
C LEU A 384 3.05 22.84 -16.99
N VAL A 385 3.75 23.73 -16.31
CA VAL A 385 5.19 23.92 -16.45
C VAL A 385 5.86 23.82 -15.10
N LYS A 386 6.93 23.03 -15.02
CA LYS A 386 7.88 23.03 -13.89
C LYS A 386 9.19 23.60 -14.39
N LEU A 387 9.61 24.73 -13.82
CA LEU A 387 10.77 25.46 -14.31
C LEU A 387 12.08 24.85 -13.81
N ARG A 388 13.02 24.64 -14.72
CA ARG A 388 14.45 24.43 -14.45
C ARG A 388 14.74 23.34 -13.40
N GLY A 389 13.88 22.32 -13.32
CA GLY A 389 14.01 21.26 -12.30
C GLY A 389 13.74 21.71 -10.85
N THR A 390 13.36 23.00 -10.64
CA THR A 390 13.02 23.54 -9.30
C THR A 390 11.55 23.30 -8.96
N ASN A 391 11.11 23.70 -7.76
CA ASN A 391 9.70 23.60 -7.35
C ASN A 391 8.88 24.84 -7.74
N GLU A 392 9.24 25.47 -8.85
CA GLU A 392 8.50 26.59 -9.42
C GLU A 392 7.51 26.08 -10.47
N TYR A 393 6.22 26.26 -10.18
CA TYR A 393 5.12 25.77 -11.01
C TYR A 393 4.35 26.91 -11.64
N GLN A 394 4.02 26.75 -12.91
CA GLN A 394 3.25 27.73 -13.69
C GLN A 394 2.23 27.00 -14.56
N ILE A 395 1.22 27.72 -15.01
CA ILE A 395 0.27 27.25 -16.02
C ILE A 395 0.26 28.21 -17.21
N LEU A 396 0.37 27.65 -18.41
CA LEU A 396 0.39 28.36 -19.66
C LEU A 396 -0.89 28.05 -20.45
N ARG A 397 -1.48 29.06 -21.07
CA ARG A 397 -2.63 28.94 -21.99
C ARG A 397 -2.26 29.47 -23.37
N VAL A 398 -2.43 28.66 -24.40
CA VAL A 398 -2.25 29.07 -25.80
C VAL A 398 -3.42 29.97 -26.21
N LEU A 399 -3.14 31.21 -26.62
CA LEU A 399 -4.14 32.15 -27.08
C LEU A 399 -4.33 32.07 -28.59
N GLY A 400 -3.24 31.90 -29.34
CA GLY A 400 -3.33 31.86 -30.79
C GLY A 400 -2.02 31.48 -31.45
N ILE A 401 -2.14 30.89 -32.61
CA ILE A 401 -1.06 30.43 -33.45
C ILE A 401 -1.19 31.04 -34.83
N LYS A 402 -0.10 31.56 -35.35
CA LYS A 402 -0.04 32.10 -36.73
C LYS A 402 1.13 31.46 -37.46
N PRO A 403 0.92 30.34 -38.17
CA PRO A 403 1.93 29.83 -39.10
C PRO A 403 2.06 30.80 -40.33
N SER A 404 3.24 30.84 -40.94
CA SER A 404 3.36 31.50 -42.26
C SER A 404 2.79 30.62 -43.37
N ALA A 405 2.33 31.23 -44.43
CA ALA A 405 1.83 30.49 -45.60
C ALA A 405 2.87 29.57 -46.23
N ALA A 406 4.16 29.89 -46.09
CA ALA A 406 5.26 29.07 -46.59
C ALA A 406 5.75 27.97 -45.62
N GLY A 407 5.15 27.84 -44.40
CA GLY A 407 5.56 26.85 -43.39
C GLY A 407 6.95 27.04 -42.80
N SER A 408 7.62 28.17 -43.13
CA SER A 408 9.01 28.44 -42.69
C SER A 408 9.10 29.27 -41.41
N THR A 409 8.00 29.91 -41.00
CA THR A 409 7.92 30.71 -39.77
C THR A 409 6.62 30.49 -39.04
N ALA A 410 6.62 30.68 -37.74
CA ALA A 410 5.41 30.66 -36.94
C ALA A 410 5.53 31.58 -35.73
N ARG A 411 4.38 32.04 -35.26
CA ARG A 411 4.26 32.84 -34.04
C ARG A 411 3.22 32.22 -33.13
N LEU A 412 3.52 32.22 -31.80
CA LEU A 412 2.62 31.80 -30.73
C LEU A 412 2.39 32.98 -29.80
N ARG A 413 1.16 33.21 -29.43
CA ARG A 413 0.75 34.09 -28.32
C ARG A 413 0.16 33.23 -27.21
N PHE A 414 0.57 33.48 -25.98
CA PHE A 414 0.11 32.74 -24.83
C PHE A 414 -0.03 33.63 -23.60
N ASP A 415 -0.92 33.26 -22.71
CA ASP A 415 -0.94 33.76 -21.33
C ASP A 415 -0.29 32.71 -20.42
N TYR A 416 0.28 33.17 -19.32
CA TYR A 416 0.73 32.28 -18.25
C TYR A 416 0.49 32.90 -16.89
N ARG A 417 0.36 32.05 -15.88
CA ARG A 417 0.20 32.49 -14.49
C ARG A 417 1.36 31.97 -13.66
N SER A 418 1.87 32.84 -12.79
CA SER A 418 3.00 32.58 -11.88
C SER A 418 2.73 33.20 -10.50
N ILE A 419 3.63 32.89 -9.56
CA ILE A 419 3.71 33.56 -8.27
C ILE A 419 4.21 34.99 -8.47
#